data_f1f5485afaf614178a843054acacfb9a
#
_entry.id   f1f5485afaf614178a843054acacfb9a
#
_cell.length_a   1.000
_cell.length_b   1.000
_cell.length_c   1.000
_cell.angle_alpha   90.00
_cell.angle_beta   90.00
_cell.angle_gamma   90.00
#
_symmetry.space_group_name_H-M   'P 1'
#
loop_
_entity.id
_entity.type
_entity.pdbx_description
1 polymer ?
#
loop_
_entity_poly.entity_id
_entity_poly.type
_entity_poly.pdbx_seq_one_letter_code
_entity_poly.pdbx_strand_id
1 'polypeptide(L)'
;MATAEAAERAALAAYQQTILNALRETNDALSGSQKRLQEFTVQRGRVDSLREFARLSKLRFDKGVSGYLEVLVAENELFAAELASVSLQASSIAQVVNVYQAMGGGWVDIAAEMAPKPQGRPSPVQSQAFNAGFGNLGETK
;
A
#
# COMPACT_ATOMS: atom_id res chain seq x y z
N MET A 1 -49.52 -20.60 19.11
CA MET A 1 -48.28 -21.33 19.42
C MET A 1 -47.44 -21.65 18.19
N ALA A 2 -47.96 -22.29 17.14
CA ALA A 2 -47.22 -22.62 15.93
C ALA A 2 -46.54 -21.42 15.21
N THR A 3 -47.15 -20.25 15.24
CA THR A 3 -46.57 -19.03 14.63
C THR A 3 -45.39 -18.48 15.44
N ALA A 4 -45.38 -18.60 16.76
CA ALA A 4 -44.28 -18.17 17.61
C ALA A 4 -43.07 -19.12 17.44
N GLU A 5 -43.29 -20.42 17.36
CA GLU A 5 -42.24 -21.40 17.09
C GLU A 5 -41.61 -21.22 15.69
N ALA A 6 -42.44 -20.89 14.67
CA ALA A 6 -41.92 -20.58 13.34
C ALA A 6 -41.07 -19.30 13.33
N ALA A 7 -41.48 -18.27 14.08
CA ALA A 7 -40.71 -17.03 14.20
C ALA A 7 -39.38 -17.26 14.94
N GLU A 8 -39.35 -18.09 15.96
CA GLU A 8 -38.14 -18.46 16.69
C GLU A 8 -37.13 -19.19 15.78
N ARG A 9 -37.61 -20.18 15.01
CA ARG A 9 -36.78 -20.91 14.05
C ARG A 9 -36.22 -19.99 12.96
N ALA A 10 -37.05 -19.05 12.47
CA ALA A 10 -36.62 -18.07 11.50
C ALA A 10 -35.53 -17.12 12.06
N ALA A 11 -35.71 -16.68 13.31
CA ALA A 11 -34.73 -15.85 14.00
C ALA A 11 -33.39 -16.59 14.20
N LEU A 12 -33.44 -17.87 14.58
CA LEU A 12 -32.25 -18.70 14.74
C LEU A 12 -31.53 -18.92 13.43
N ALA A 13 -32.26 -19.19 12.34
CA ALA A 13 -31.67 -19.32 11.02
C ALA A 13 -31.01 -18.01 10.52
N ALA A 14 -31.66 -16.87 10.75
CA ALA A 14 -31.12 -15.56 10.45
C ALA A 14 -29.84 -15.26 11.25
N TYR A 15 -29.80 -15.61 12.50
CA TYR A 15 -28.61 -15.49 13.35
C TYR A 15 -27.45 -16.33 12.83
N GLN A 16 -27.70 -17.61 12.51
CA GLN A 16 -26.68 -18.49 11.90
C GLN A 16 -26.16 -17.92 10.58
N GLN A 17 -27.05 -17.43 9.72
CA GLN A 17 -26.69 -16.82 8.44
C GLN A 17 -25.80 -15.58 8.65
N THR A 18 -26.11 -14.75 9.64
CA THR A 18 -25.32 -13.56 9.98
C THR A 18 -23.90 -13.93 10.40
N ILE A 19 -23.73 -14.97 11.24
CA ILE A 19 -22.41 -15.48 11.64
C ILE A 19 -21.62 -15.98 10.42
N LEU A 20 -22.25 -16.77 9.56
CA LEU A 20 -21.58 -17.29 8.36
C LEU A 20 -21.16 -16.18 7.40
N ASN A 21 -21.98 -15.16 7.24
CA ASN A 21 -21.65 -13.99 6.43
C ASN A 21 -20.47 -13.21 7.02
N ALA A 22 -20.46 -12.95 8.32
CA ALA A 22 -19.37 -12.26 8.99
C ALA A 22 -18.03 -13.02 8.86
N LEU A 23 -18.04 -14.35 9.01
CA LEU A 23 -16.87 -15.19 8.81
C LEU A 23 -16.37 -15.17 7.36
N ARG A 24 -17.30 -15.20 6.40
CA ARG A 24 -16.96 -15.10 4.98
C ARG A 24 -16.32 -13.75 4.68
N GLU A 25 -16.94 -12.64 5.08
CA GLU A 25 -16.43 -11.30 4.87
C GLU A 25 -15.03 -11.12 5.46
N THR A 26 -14.81 -11.61 6.67
CA THR A 26 -13.49 -11.58 7.31
C THR A 26 -12.45 -12.38 6.52
N ASN A 27 -12.79 -13.60 6.10
CA ASN A 27 -11.89 -14.45 5.32
C ASN A 27 -11.57 -13.84 3.94
N ASP A 28 -12.58 -13.28 3.27
CA ASP A 28 -12.43 -12.62 1.98
C ASP A 28 -11.55 -11.35 2.10
N ALA A 29 -11.74 -10.56 3.17
CA ALA A 29 -10.92 -9.40 3.45
C ALA A 29 -9.45 -9.77 3.71
N LEU A 30 -9.19 -10.81 4.51
CA LEU A 30 -7.84 -11.29 4.79
C LEU A 30 -7.15 -11.86 3.53
N SER A 31 -7.85 -12.72 2.79
CA SER A 31 -7.34 -13.29 1.54
C SER A 31 -7.09 -12.21 0.49
N GLY A 32 -7.98 -11.22 0.41
CA GLY A 32 -7.84 -10.06 -0.47
C GLY A 32 -6.59 -9.24 -0.14
N SER A 33 -6.31 -9.01 1.14
CA SER A 33 -5.13 -8.24 1.56
C SER A 33 -3.82 -8.94 1.19
N GLN A 34 -3.74 -10.25 1.36
CA GLN A 34 -2.56 -11.05 0.98
C GLN A 34 -2.31 -11.02 -0.53
N LYS A 35 -3.37 -11.19 -1.33
CA LYS A 35 -3.28 -11.12 -2.80
C LYS A 35 -2.83 -9.74 -3.28
N ARG A 36 -3.32 -8.66 -2.67
CA ARG A 36 -2.89 -7.29 -3.01
C ARG A 36 -1.41 -7.05 -2.73
N LEU A 37 -0.86 -7.58 -1.65
CA LEU A 37 0.56 -7.50 -1.36
C LEU A 37 1.40 -8.25 -2.41
N GLN A 38 0.95 -9.43 -2.84
CA GLN A 38 1.61 -10.18 -3.91
C GLN A 38 1.55 -9.42 -5.25
N GLU A 39 0.37 -8.91 -5.64
CA GLU A 39 0.21 -8.09 -6.84
C GLU A 39 1.13 -6.88 -6.83
N PHE A 40 1.25 -6.20 -5.70
CA PHE A 40 2.13 -5.04 -5.54
C PHE A 40 3.61 -5.43 -5.75
N THR A 41 4.04 -6.56 -5.22
CA THR A 41 5.42 -7.05 -5.40
C THR A 41 5.72 -7.36 -6.87
N VAL A 42 4.78 -8.03 -7.56
CA VAL A 42 4.92 -8.35 -8.99
C VAL A 42 4.92 -7.07 -9.84
N GLN A 43 4.03 -6.12 -9.52
CA GLN A 43 3.95 -4.85 -10.25
C GLN A 43 5.24 -4.02 -10.09
N ARG A 44 5.85 -4.01 -8.91
CA ARG A 44 7.15 -3.36 -8.72
C ARG A 44 8.22 -3.97 -9.60
N GLY A 45 8.31 -5.30 -9.65
CA GLY A 45 9.25 -5.99 -10.52
C GLY A 45 9.04 -5.65 -12.01
N ARG A 46 7.77 -5.49 -12.43
CA ARG A 46 7.44 -5.03 -13.79
C ARG A 46 7.95 -3.61 -14.05
N VAL A 47 7.72 -2.69 -13.12
CA VAL A 47 8.22 -1.30 -13.24
C VAL A 47 9.74 -1.28 -13.34
N ASP A 48 10.45 -2.05 -12.52
CA ASP A 48 11.91 -2.11 -12.55
C ASP A 48 12.43 -2.67 -13.88
N SER A 49 11.79 -3.70 -14.44
CA SER A 49 12.13 -4.27 -15.74
C SER A 49 11.89 -3.27 -16.88
N LEU A 50 10.79 -2.54 -16.86
CA LEU A 50 10.47 -1.52 -17.86
C LEU A 50 11.36 -0.29 -17.76
N ARG A 51 11.80 0.07 -16.56
CA ARG A 51 12.78 1.15 -16.35
C ARG A 51 14.12 0.79 -16.97
N GLU A 52 14.56 -0.45 -16.80
CA GLU A 52 15.78 -0.92 -17.44
C GLU A 52 15.63 -1.02 -18.96
N PHE A 53 14.48 -1.45 -19.46
CA PHE A 53 14.17 -1.45 -20.89
C PHE A 53 14.22 -0.03 -21.48
N ALA A 54 13.60 0.96 -20.84
CA ALA A 54 13.64 2.35 -21.28
C ALA A 54 15.08 2.90 -21.27
N ARG A 55 15.86 2.58 -20.24
CA ARG A 55 17.28 2.95 -20.16
C ARG A 55 18.11 2.37 -21.32
N LEU A 56 17.91 1.08 -21.61
CA LEU A 56 18.63 0.41 -22.70
C LEU A 56 18.19 0.91 -24.07
N SER A 57 16.90 1.16 -24.30
CA SER A 57 16.38 1.73 -25.54
C SER A 57 17.00 3.11 -25.80
N LYS A 58 17.09 3.95 -24.78
CA LYS A 58 17.76 5.25 -24.88
C LYS A 58 19.25 5.11 -25.21
N LEU A 59 19.97 4.20 -24.55
CA LEU A 59 21.37 3.94 -24.83
C LEU A 59 21.59 3.47 -26.27
N ARG A 60 20.74 2.60 -26.82
CA ARG A 60 20.78 2.13 -28.20
C ARG A 60 20.54 3.26 -29.20
N PHE A 61 19.58 4.14 -28.88
CA PHE A 61 19.34 5.34 -29.68
C PHE A 61 20.56 6.27 -29.69
N ASP A 62 21.15 6.57 -28.53
CA ASP A 62 22.33 7.44 -28.39
C ASP A 62 23.55 6.88 -29.14
N LYS A 63 23.63 5.56 -29.32
CA LYS A 63 24.65 4.87 -30.10
C LYS A 63 24.30 4.75 -31.59
N GLY A 64 23.16 5.26 -32.03
CA GLY A 64 22.70 5.19 -33.42
C GLY A 64 22.27 3.79 -33.89
N VAL A 65 22.00 2.86 -32.94
CA VAL A 65 21.63 1.47 -33.25
C VAL A 65 20.12 1.30 -33.44
N SER A 66 19.30 2.16 -32.81
CA SER A 66 17.83 2.08 -32.88
C SER A 66 17.21 3.45 -33.18
N GLY A 67 15.96 3.43 -33.68
CA GLY A 67 15.17 4.64 -33.91
C GLY A 67 14.58 5.22 -32.62
N TYR A 68 14.30 6.52 -32.62
CA TYR A 68 13.69 7.22 -31.48
C TYR A 68 12.32 6.67 -31.09
N LEU A 69 11.60 6.06 -32.03
CA LEU A 69 10.30 5.44 -31.75
C LEU A 69 10.39 4.35 -30.67
N GLU A 70 11.48 3.57 -30.67
CA GLU A 70 11.70 2.53 -29.64
C GLU A 70 11.81 3.15 -28.25
N VAL A 71 12.45 4.30 -28.12
CA VAL A 71 12.55 5.05 -26.86
C VAL A 71 11.16 5.52 -26.39
N LEU A 72 10.38 6.13 -27.29
CA LEU A 72 9.03 6.60 -26.97
C LEU A 72 8.10 5.47 -26.51
N VAL A 73 8.18 4.32 -27.18
CA VAL A 73 7.38 3.15 -26.78
C VAL A 73 7.79 2.68 -25.38
N ALA A 74 9.09 2.55 -25.13
CA ALA A 74 9.61 2.10 -23.84
C ALA A 74 9.24 3.07 -22.69
N GLU A 75 9.35 4.38 -22.93
CA GLU A 75 8.95 5.40 -21.95
C GLU A 75 7.43 5.38 -21.66
N ASN A 76 6.61 5.20 -22.71
CA ASN A 76 5.15 5.10 -22.55
C ASN A 76 4.74 3.85 -21.75
N GLU A 77 5.36 2.70 -22.03
CA GLU A 77 5.12 1.48 -21.28
C GLU A 77 5.56 1.61 -19.80
N LEU A 78 6.70 2.24 -19.55
CA LEU A 78 7.16 2.54 -18.21
C LEU A 78 6.17 3.44 -17.48
N PHE A 79 5.74 4.53 -18.10
CA PHE A 79 4.76 5.46 -17.51
C PHE A 79 3.44 4.77 -17.17
N ALA A 80 2.92 3.94 -18.08
CA ALA A 80 1.70 3.18 -17.82
C ALA A 80 1.86 2.20 -16.64
N ALA A 81 3.02 1.54 -16.52
CA ALA A 81 3.30 0.63 -15.43
C ALA A 81 3.48 1.35 -14.08
N GLU A 82 4.09 2.53 -14.07
CA GLU A 82 4.23 3.37 -12.86
C GLU A 82 2.86 3.87 -12.39
N LEU A 83 1.99 4.31 -13.30
CA LEU A 83 0.62 4.71 -12.98
C LEU A 83 -0.20 3.55 -12.38
N ALA A 84 -0.08 2.36 -12.98
CA ALA A 84 -0.72 1.16 -12.44
C ALA A 84 -0.18 0.80 -11.04
N SER A 85 1.11 0.99 -10.79
CA SER A 85 1.72 0.77 -9.47
C SER A 85 1.15 1.70 -8.40
N VAL A 86 0.98 2.98 -8.71
CA VAL A 86 0.36 3.96 -7.80
C VAL A 86 -1.10 3.62 -7.52
N SER A 87 -1.86 3.25 -8.55
CA SER A 87 -3.26 2.82 -8.40
C SER A 87 -3.38 1.57 -7.51
N LEU A 88 -2.47 0.61 -7.69
CA LEU A 88 -2.43 -0.60 -6.87
C LEU A 88 -2.06 -0.29 -5.41
N GLN A 89 -1.14 0.64 -5.19
CA GLN A 89 -0.80 1.11 -3.85
C GLN A 89 -2.01 1.75 -3.15
N ALA A 90 -2.74 2.61 -3.83
CA ALA A 90 -3.97 3.21 -3.29
C ALA A 90 -5.02 2.15 -2.94
N SER A 91 -5.23 1.16 -3.82
CA SER A 91 -6.17 0.07 -3.57
C SER A 91 -5.74 -0.85 -2.43
N SER A 92 -4.43 -1.02 -2.18
CA SER A 92 -3.93 -1.79 -1.04
C SER A 92 -4.24 -1.12 0.30
N ILE A 93 -4.17 0.21 0.36
CA ILE A 93 -4.56 0.98 1.55
C ILE A 93 -6.06 0.84 1.80
N ALA A 94 -6.89 0.96 0.75
CA ALA A 94 -8.33 0.76 0.85
C ALA A 94 -8.69 -0.65 1.37
N GLN A 95 -7.92 -1.67 0.96
CA GLN A 95 -8.12 -3.05 1.43
C GLN A 95 -7.81 -3.21 2.92
N VAL A 96 -6.82 -2.52 3.45
CA VAL A 96 -6.54 -2.50 4.91
C VAL A 96 -7.72 -1.92 5.68
N VAL A 97 -8.35 -0.86 5.16
CA VAL A 97 -9.57 -0.29 5.75
C VAL A 97 -10.72 -1.30 5.72
N ASN A 98 -10.88 -2.04 4.61
CA ASN A 98 -11.91 -3.08 4.51
C ASN A 98 -11.70 -4.21 5.54
N VAL A 99 -10.46 -4.66 5.73
CA VAL A 99 -10.11 -5.64 6.79
C VAL A 99 -10.52 -5.10 8.16
N TYR A 100 -10.15 -3.85 8.44
CA TYR A 100 -10.52 -3.19 9.69
C TYR A 100 -12.03 -3.13 9.92
N GLN A 101 -12.80 -2.78 8.88
CA GLN A 101 -14.26 -2.76 8.93
C GLN A 101 -14.86 -4.16 9.13
N ALA A 102 -14.36 -5.17 8.43
CA ALA A 102 -14.82 -6.55 8.51
C ALA A 102 -14.57 -7.15 9.92
N MET A 103 -13.54 -6.68 10.61
CA MET A 103 -13.22 -7.07 11.99
C MET A 103 -14.03 -6.31 13.04
N GLY A 104 -15.01 -5.49 12.64
CA GLY A 104 -15.94 -4.79 13.53
C GLY A 104 -15.49 -3.43 14.03
N GLY A 105 -14.37 -2.88 13.53
CA GLY A 105 -13.95 -1.45 13.65
C GLY A 105 -13.81 -0.83 15.06
N GLY A 106 -14.27 -1.50 16.10
CA GLY A 106 -14.48 -0.88 17.41
C GLY A 106 -13.42 -1.15 18.49
N TRP A 107 -12.38 -1.91 18.19
CA TRP A 107 -11.34 -2.24 19.18
C TRP A 107 -10.05 -1.44 19.06
N VAL A 108 -10.09 -0.35 18.30
CA VAL A 108 -8.97 0.60 18.24
C VAL A 108 -8.65 1.16 19.62
N ASP A 109 -9.66 1.43 20.43
CA ASP A 109 -9.46 1.97 21.77
C ASP A 109 -8.74 0.96 22.66
N ILE A 110 -9.12 -0.33 22.57
CA ILE A 110 -8.47 -1.43 23.31
C ILE A 110 -7.05 -1.68 22.75
N ALA A 111 -6.88 -1.64 21.43
CA ALA A 111 -5.58 -1.81 20.79
C ALA A 111 -4.65 -0.61 21.07
N ALA A 112 -5.18 0.60 21.13
CA ALA A 112 -4.41 1.80 21.49
C ALA A 112 -3.98 1.78 22.98
N GLU A 113 -4.78 1.17 23.83
CA GLU A 113 -4.47 1.01 25.25
C GLU A 113 -3.44 -0.11 25.48
N MET A 114 -3.45 -1.15 24.65
CA MET A 114 -2.50 -2.27 24.68
C MET A 114 -1.23 -1.98 23.86
N ALA A 115 -1.25 -1.03 22.94
CA ALA A 115 -0.07 -0.66 22.16
C ALA A 115 1.00 -0.05 23.07
N PRO A 116 2.28 -0.45 22.95
CA PRO A 116 3.34 0.22 23.66
C PRO A 116 3.30 1.70 23.26
N LYS A 117 3.16 2.60 24.27
CA LYS A 117 3.18 4.04 24.06
C LYS A 117 4.39 4.38 23.19
N PRO A 118 4.21 5.11 22.06
CA PRO A 118 5.33 5.52 21.24
C PRO A 118 6.32 6.21 22.15
N GLN A 119 7.48 5.60 22.35
CA GLN A 119 8.60 6.22 23.06
C GLN A 119 8.84 7.53 22.35
N GLY A 120 8.80 8.63 23.11
CA GLY A 120 8.76 9.99 22.62
C GLY A 120 9.67 10.14 21.40
N ARG A 121 9.08 10.73 20.33
CA ARG A 121 9.84 11.07 19.12
C ARG A 121 11.18 11.64 19.60
N PRO A 122 12.35 11.08 19.19
CA PRO A 122 13.63 11.66 19.57
C PRO A 122 13.53 13.16 19.28
N SER A 123 13.77 13.96 20.28
CA SER A 123 13.81 15.42 20.16
C SER A 123 14.62 15.74 18.89
N PRO A 124 14.18 16.66 18.02
CA PRO A 124 14.92 17.00 16.82
C PRO A 124 16.35 17.26 17.24
N VAL A 125 17.25 16.38 16.82
CA VAL A 125 18.68 16.51 17.04
C VAL A 125 19.01 17.91 16.60
N GLN A 126 19.47 18.70 17.55
CA GLN A 126 19.74 20.11 17.43
C GLN A 126 20.44 20.40 16.11
N SER A 127 19.72 21.00 15.17
CA SER A 127 20.23 21.53 13.91
C SER A 127 21.24 22.68 14.15
N GLN A 128 21.61 22.94 15.40
CA GLN A 128 22.59 23.93 15.77
C GLN A 128 24.06 23.49 15.61
N ALA A 129 24.32 22.17 15.49
CA ALA A 129 25.71 21.71 15.28
C ALA A 129 26.17 21.77 13.81
N PHE A 130 25.24 21.93 12.85
CA PHE A 130 25.60 22.00 11.43
C PHE A 130 25.97 23.42 10.95
N ASN A 131 25.53 24.45 11.69
CA ASN A 131 25.86 25.85 11.33
C ASN A 131 27.17 26.38 11.96
N ALA A 132 27.78 25.65 12.87
CA ALA A 132 29.04 26.09 13.50
C ALA A 132 30.31 25.68 12.74
N GLY A 133 30.20 24.87 11.69
CA GLY A 133 31.32 24.32 10.90
C GLY A 133 31.66 25.05 9.61
N PHE A 134 30.82 25.95 9.11
CA PHE A 134 31.01 26.59 7.78
C PHE A 134 31.24 28.10 7.85
N GLY A 135 31.41 28.67 9.01
CA GLY A 135 31.51 30.12 9.22
C GLY A 135 32.91 30.71 9.27
N ASN A 136 33.96 30.04 8.79
CA ASN A 136 35.30 30.66 8.85
C ASN A 136 36.25 30.18 7.74
N LEU A 137 35.88 30.37 6.47
CA LEU A 137 36.81 30.31 5.36
C LEU A 137 36.55 31.50 4.42
N GLY A 138 37.01 32.67 4.84
CA GLY A 138 36.92 33.82 3.97
C GLY A 138 37.40 35.13 4.59
N GLU A 139 38.65 35.16 5.10
CA GLU A 139 39.41 36.43 5.22
C GLU A 139 40.88 36.10 5.48
N THR A 140 41.66 35.92 4.43
CA THR A 140 43.09 36.28 4.41
C THR A 140 43.43 36.81 3.02
N LYS A 141 43.70 38.09 3.02
CA LYS A 141 44.46 38.92 2.07
C LYS A 141 44.89 38.30 0.76
#